data_cc693e8acd6ae75a48bfff5435d6d9dc
#
_entry.id   cc693e8acd6ae75a48bfff5435d6d9dc
#
_cell.length_a   1.000
_cell.length_b   1.000
_cell.length_c   1.000
_cell.angle_alpha   90.00
_cell.angle_beta   90.00
_cell.angle_gamma   90.00
#
_symmetry.space_group_name_H-M   'P 1'
#
loop_
_entity.id
_entity.type
_entity.pdbx_description
1 polymer ?
#
loop_
_entity_poly.entity_id
_entity_poly.type
_entity_poly.pdbx_seq_one_letter_code
_entity_poly.pdbx_strand_id
1 'polypeptide(L)'
;MKLRDIFSFRDPPESEASKPFLEHLEDLRWTIVKMAITLMITMVFCFAFRQELVRVLQRPLSEVGGQVGTLRALGITDSITISFHLAFYAGIVVSFPLLLYFLAQFVLPALTAVEKRFLFPAIGVSFALFLIGVACCYYWLLPKTILFFFHDTQSLGWSPMWTVQQYYSFVTRFVLGFGLAFELPVVVLALVKFGLMTYEFMARTRPYAIVLIFILAAIISPTPDILTLIAMSLPMCLLYESCIWIAWFMQRKMARAAAT
;
A
#
# COMPACT_ATOMS: atom_id res chain seq x y z
N MET A 1 -5.36 0.94 31.79
CA MET A 1 -4.81 0.17 30.68
C MET A 1 -3.33 0.49 30.59
N LYS A 2 -2.42 -0.43 30.94
CA LYS A 2 -0.97 -0.15 30.98
C LYS A 2 -0.41 -0.31 29.56
N LEU A 3 0.42 0.63 29.10
CA LEU A 3 1.11 0.61 27.79
C LEU A 3 1.83 -0.72 27.51
N ARG A 4 2.20 -1.44 28.55
CA ARG A 4 2.85 -2.75 28.50
C ARG A 4 1.95 -3.87 27.94
N ASP A 5 0.64 -3.74 28.04
CA ASP A 5 -0.33 -4.74 27.54
C ASP A 5 -0.58 -4.60 26.03
N ILE A 6 -0.15 -3.49 25.42
CA ILE A 6 -0.26 -3.24 23.98
C ILE A 6 0.80 -4.04 23.19
N PHE A 7 1.96 -4.28 23.81
CA PHE A 7 3.11 -4.93 23.16
C PHE A 7 3.43 -6.34 23.68
N SER A 8 2.62 -6.89 24.60
CA SER A 8 2.87 -8.25 25.09
C SER A 8 2.32 -9.28 24.08
N PHE A 9 3.20 -10.02 23.43
CA PHE A 9 2.89 -11.33 22.88
C PHE A 9 2.69 -12.30 24.02
N ARG A 10 1.48 -12.34 24.57
CA ARG A 10 1.11 -13.32 25.57
C ARG A 10 0.87 -14.62 24.82
N ASP A 11 1.68 -15.64 25.11
CA ASP A 11 1.40 -16.98 24.66
C ASP A 11 -0.02 -17.35 25.10
N PRO A 12 -0.91 -17.74 24.18
CA PRO A 12 -2.22 -18.20 24.58
C PRO A 12 -2.08 -19.46 25.43
N PRO A 13 -2.90 -19.66 26.46
CA PRO A 13 -2.90 -20.93 27.19
C PRO A 13 -3.20 -22.07 26.21
N GLU A 14 -2.60 -23.24 26.45
CA GLU A 14 -2.63 -24.47 25.65
C GLU A 14 -4.02 -25.12 25.54
N SER A 15 -5.04 -24.40 25.20
CA SER A 15 -6.31 -24.96 24.75
C SER A 15 -6.56 -24.48 23.34
N GLU A 16 -6.32 -25.36 22.37
CA GLU A 16 -6.78 -25.24 20.97
C GLU A 16 -8.32 -25.31 20.88
N ALA A 17 -9.02 -24.50 21.66
CA ALA A 17 -10.44 -24.24 21.47
C ALA A 17 -10.55 -23.13 20.42
N SER A 18 -11.09 -23.47 19.27
CA SER A 18 -11.51 -22.48 18.26
C SER A 18 -12.29 -21.38 18.99
N LYS A 19 -11.73 -20.16 19.03
CA LYS A 19 -12.41 -19.01 19.65
C LYS A 19 -13.81 -18.90 19.06
N PRO A 20 -14.85 -18.74 19.88
CA PRO A 20 -16.20 -18.57 19.37
C PRO A 20 -16.22 -17.35 18.43
N PHE A 21 -16.98 -17.46 17.34
CA PHE A 21 -17.08 -16.43 16.30
C PHE A 21 -17.30 -15.01 16.86
N LEU A 22 -18.06 -14.88 17.93
CA LEU A 22 -18.33 -13.61 18.61
C LEU A 22 -17.07 -12.99 19.24
N GLU A 23 -16.19 -13.80 19.82
CA GLU A 23 -14.93 -13.33 20.40
C GLU A 23 -13.97 -12.84 19.29
N HIS A 24 -13.97 -13.49 18.13
CA HIS A 24 -13.19 -13.03 16.99
C HIS A 24 -13.70 -11.70 16.42
N LEU A 25 -15.00 -11.45 16.43
CA LEU A 25 -15.59 -10.15 16.07
C LEU A 25 -15.20 -9.04 17.06
N GLU A 26 -15.10 -9.37 18.35
CA GLU A 26 -14.64 -8.43 19.36
C GLU A 26 -13.15 -8.10 19.18
N ASP A 27 -12.31 -9.09 18.87
CA ASP A 27 -10.91 -8.88 18.52
C ASP A 27 -10.76 -7.97 17.28
N LEU A 28 -11.60 -8.14 16.25
CA LEU A 28 -11.66 -7.28 15.07
C LEU A 28 -12.00 -5.82 15.45
N ARG A 29 -13.03 -5.62 16.26
CA ARG A 29 -13.42 -4.30 16.74
C ARG A 29 -12.28 -3.57 17.43
N TRP A 30 -11.60 -4.25 18.36
CA TRP A 30 -10.48 -3.67 19.10
C TRP A 30 -9.27 -3.40 18.18
N THR A 31 -9.03 -4.24 17.19
CA THR A 31 -7.97 -4.04 16.17
C THR A 31 -8.26 -2.78 15.36
N ILE A 32 -9.49 -2.60 14.87
CA ILE A 32 -9.90 -1.39 14.14
C ILE A 32 -9.73 -0.14 15.00
N VAL A 33 -10.13 -0.18 16.27
CA VAL A 33 -9.97 0.95 17.20
C VAL A 33 -8.49 1.30 17.41
N LYS A 34 -7.61 0.30 17.62
CA LYS A 34 -6.16 0.52 17.74
C LYS A 34 -5.57 1.14 16.47
N MET A 35 -5.94 0.63 15.30
CA MET A 35 -5.50 1.17 14.00
C MET A 35 -5.97 2.62 13.82
N ALA A 36 -7.23 2.93 14.13
CA ALA A 36 -7.79 4.27 14.03
C ALA A 36 -7.09 5.26 14.97
N ILE A 37 -6.85 4.88 16.23
CA ILE A 37 -6.12 5.71 17.20
C ILE A 37 -4.70 5.98 16.71
N THR A 38 -3.98 4.95 16.24
CA THR A 38 -2.64 5.07 15.70
C THR A 38 -2.61 6.04 14.51
N LEU A 39 -3.56 5.90 13.59
CA LEU A 39 -3.68 6.79 12.43
C LEU A 39 -3.97 8.23 12.86
N MET A 40 -4.84 8.44 13.84
CA MET A 40 -5.14 9.79 14.36
C MET A 40 -3.90 10.44 14.98
N ILE A 41 -3.11 9.70 15.77
CA ILE A 41 -1.88 10.20 16.39
C ILE A 41 -0.86 10.57 15.31
N THR A 42 -0.62 9.69 14.33
CA THR A 42 0.32 9.94 13.24
C THR A 42 -0.15 11.07 12.32
N MET A 43 -1.45 11.21 12.08
CA MET A 43 -2.02 12.32 11.34
C MET A 43 -1.77 13.67 12.02
N VAL A 44 -1.98 13.77 13.35
CA VAL A 44 -1.71 14.98 14.12
C VAL A 44 -0.21 15.32 14.08
N PHE A 45 0.65 14.30 14.22
CA PHE A 45 2.08 14.47 14.10
C PHE A 45 2.48 14.99 12.70
N CYS A 46 1.99 14.36 11.64
CA CYS A 46 2.26 14.76 10.26
C CYS A 46 1.71 16.16 9.95
N PHE A 47 0.59 16.55 10.55
CA PHE A 47 0.02 17.89 10.39
C PHE A 47 0.95 18.99 10.92
N ALA A 48 1.69 18.73 12.00
CA ALA A 48 2.73 19.66 12.51
C ALA A 48 3.84 19.91 11.47
N PHE A 49 4.16 18.91 10.63
CA PHE A 49 5.18 18.98 9.57
C PHE A 49 4.61 19.26 8.17
N ARG A 50 3.39 19.81 8.07
CA ARG A 50 2.69 20.03 6.80
C ARG A 50 3.49 20.82 5.75
N GLN A 51 4.31 21.77 6.17
CA GLN A 51 5.12 22.58 5.26
C GLN A 51 6.21 21.74 4.56
N GLU A 52 6.84 20.83 5.29
CA GLU A 52 7.83 19.91 4.73
C GLU A 52 7.18 18.90 3.80
N LEU A 53 5.99 18.38 4.16
CA LEU A 53 5.22 17.49 3.28
C LEU A 53 4.88 18.18 1.95
N VAL A 54 4.43 19.44 2.01
CA VAL A 54 4.18 20.24 0.82
C VAL A 54 5.43 20.34 -0.03
N ARG A 55 6.58 20.73 0.55
CA ARG A 55 7.85 20.88 -0.18
C ARG A 55 8.30 19.56 -0.83
N VAL A 56 8.25 18.46 -0.07
CA VAL A 56 8.63 17.14 -0.60
C VAL A 56 7.76 16.77 -1.78
N LEU A 57 6.44 16.88 -1.66
CA LEU A 57 5.53 16.49 -2.74
C LEU A 57 5.51 17.45 -3.94
N GLN A 58 6.04 18.69 -3.80
CA GLN A 58 6.23 19.61 -4.92
C GLN A 58 7.51 19.35 -5.74
N ARG A 59 8.50 18.64 -5.19
CA ARG A 59 9.77 18.40 -5.90
C ARG A 59 9.58 17.75 -7.27
N PRO A 60 8.77 16.70 -7.45
CA PRO A 60 8.55 16.10 -8.76
C PRO A 60 8.00 17.09 -9.80
N LEU A 61 7.20 18.06 -9.37
CA LEU A 61 6.66 19.09 -10.24
C LEU A 61 7.76 20.07 -10.69
N SER A 62 8.67 20.45 -9.79
CA SER A 62 9.77 21.36 -10.11
C SER A 62 10.82 20.72 -11.02
N GLU A 63 11.00 19.39 -10.98
CA GLU A 63 11.91 18.65 -11.84
C GLU A 63 11.42 18.53 -13.28
N VAL A 64 10.08 18.55 -13.48
CA VAL A 64 9.48 18.49 -14.84
C VAL A 64 9.70 19.76 -15.64
N GLY A 65 10.21 20.82 -15.02
CA GLY A 65 10.70 22.03 -15.68
C GLY A 65 9.95 23.29 -15.26
N GLY A 66 10.65 24.42 -15.20
CA GLY A 66 10.10 25.74 -14.90
C GLY A 66 9.04 26.27 -15.88
N GLN A 67 8.52 25.41 -16.76
CA GLN A 67 7.42 25.66 -17.68
C GLN A 67 6.05 25.33 -17.08
N VAL A 68 6.01 24.47 -16.05
CA VAL A 68 4.76 24.21 -15.30
C VAL A 68 4.53 25.40 -14.38
N GLY A 69 3.51 26.18 -14.69
CA GLY A 69 3.16 27.37 -13.91
C GLY A 69 2.96 27.05 -12.41
N THR A 70 2.99 28.07 -11.57
CA THR A 70 2.72 27.92 -10.14
C THR A 70 1.34 27.31 -9.91
N LEU A 71 1.26 26.31 -9.01
CA LEU A 71 -0.03 25.76 -8.58
C LEU A 71 -0.95 26.86 -8.05
N ARG A 72 -2.20 26.87 -8.49
CA ARG A 72 -3.18 27.89 -8.10
C ARG A 72 -4.14 27.34 -7.06
N ALA A 73 -4.29 28.05 -5.95
CA ALA A 73 -5.38 27.84 -5.01
C ALA A 73 -6.61 28.61 -5.53
N LEU A 74 -7.72 27.92 -5.74
CA LEU A 74 -8.97 28.53 -6.22
C LEU A 74 -9.96 28.75 -5.08
N GLY A 75 -9.94 27.91 -4.04
CA GLY A 75 -10.80 28.01 -2.89
C GLY A 75 -10.10 28.67 -1.70
N ILE A 76 -10.84 29.42 -0.90
CA ILE A 76 -10.35 30.07 0.33
C ILE A 76 -9.85 29.03 1.35
N THR A 77 -10.50 27.88 1.39
CA THR A 77 -10.20 26.79 2.33
C THR A 77 -9.18 25.77 1.81
N ASP A 78 -8.73 25.88 0.55
CA ASP A 78 -7.84 24.91 -0.10
C ASP A 78 -6.59 24.61 0.73
N SER A 79 -5.96 25.65 1.29
CA SER A 79 -4.73 25.50 2.08
C SER A 79 -4.92 24.60 3.30
N ILE A 80 -6.04 24.74 4.01
CA ILE A 80 -6.30 23.94 5.22
C ILE A 80 -6.76 22.53 4.86
N THR A 81 -7.63 22.40 3.85
CA THR A 81 -8.14 21.13 3.35
C THR A 81 -6.99 20.25 2.86
N ILE A 82 -6.06 20.82 2.08
CA ILE A 82 -4.89 20.10 1.60
C ILE A 82 -3.95 19.73 2.73
N SER A 83 -3.76 20.60 3.73
CA SER A 83 -2.93 20.28 4.89
C SER A 83 -3.46 19.06 5.65
N PHE A 84 -4.77 18.97 5.85
CA PHE A 84 -5.40 17.77 6.44
C PHE A 84 -5.26 16.55 5.55
N HIS A 85 -5.47 16.71 4.25
CA HIS A 85 -5.34 15.63 3.28
C HIS A 85 -3.92 15.06 3.26
N LEU A 86 -2.91 15.92 3.17
CA LEU A 86 -1.51 15.51 3.21
C LEU A 86 -1.13 14.84 4.53
N ALA A 87 -1.58 15.39 5.67
CA ALA A 87 -1.34 14.80 6.98
C ALA A 87 -1.97 13.41 7.12
N PHE A 88 -3.16 13.20 6.56
CA PHE A 88 -3.83 11.90 6.54
C PHE A 88 -3.03 10.86 5.74
N TYR A 89 -2.65 11.17 4.49
CA TYR A 89 -1.90 10.24 3.65
C TYR A 89 -0.48 9.99 4.18
N ALA A 90 0.21 11.02 4.64
CA ALA A 90 1.50 10.86 5.30
C ALA A 90 1.38 10.07 6.61
N GLY A 91 0.30 10.29 7.37
CA GLY A 91 -0.05 9.53 8.56
C GLY A 91 -0.19 8.04 8.27
N ILE A 92 -0.83 7.65 7.16
CA ILE A 92 -0.91 6.24 6.74
C ILE A 92 0.49 5.69 6.47
N VAL A 93 1.32 6.40 5.70
CA VAL A 93 2.68 5.93 5.37
C VAL A 93 3.53 5.73 6.63
N VAL A 94 3.48 6.68 7.57
CA VAL A 94 4.25 6.63 8.83
C VAL A 94 3.71 5.55 9.77
N SER A 95 2.38 5.40 9.86
CA SER A 95 1.75 4.39 10.72
C SER A 95 1.76 2.99 10.12
N PHE A 96 2.12 2.84 8.85
CA PHE A 96 2.00 1.58 8.11
C PHE A 96 2.62 0.37 8.84
N PRO A 97 3.84 0.42 9.42
CA PRO A 97 4.40 -0.71 10.16
C PRO A 97 3.57 -1.10 11.39
N LEU A 98 2.97 -0.12 12.08
CA LEU A 98 2.09 -0.38 13.22
C LEU A 98 0.73 -0.93 12.77
N LEU A 99 0.20 -0.45 11.65
CA LEU A 99 -1.04 -0.98 11.05
C LEU A 99 -0.86 -2.43 10.65
N LEU A 100 0.25 -2.77 9.99
CA LEU A 100 0.60 -4.16 9.66
C LEU A 100 0.76 -5.03 10.90
N TYR A 101 1.38 -4.51 11.95
CA TYR A 101 1.53 -5.23 13.21
C TYR A 101 0.18 -5.56 13.85
N PHE A 102 -0.75 -4.61 13.92
CA PHE A 102 -2.09 -4.86 14.46
C PHE A 102 -2.90 -5.82 13.60
N LEU A 103 -2.79 -5.69 12.27
CA LEU A 103 -3.41 -6.63 11.34
C LEU A 103 -2.85 -8.05 11.54
N ALA A 104 -1.54 -8.17 11.65
CA ALA A 104 -0.89 -9.45 11.93
C ALA A 104 -1.32 -10.03 13.28
N GLN A 105 -1.44 -9.21 14.33
CA GLN A 105 -1.93 -9.64 15.64
C GLN A 105 -3.36 -10.19 15.58
N PHE A 106 -4.21 -9.61 14.72
CA PHE A 106 -5.58 -10.10 14.49
C PHE A 106 -5.59 -11.45 13.77
N VAL A 107 -4.67 -11.66 12.82
CA VAL A 107 -4.57 -12.91 12.05
C VAL A 107 -3.88 -14.03 12.85
N LEU A 108 -3.03 -13.69 13.82
CA LEU A 108 -2.26 -14.63 14.65
C LEU A 108 -3.07 -15.79 15.27
N PRO A 109 -4.27 -15.58 15.84
CA PRO A 109 -5.06 -16.66 16.42
C PRO A 109 -5.48 -17.74 15.42
N ALA A 110 -5.63 -17.38 14.15
CA ALA A 110 -6.02 -18.29 13.07
C ALA A 110 -4.84 -19.12 12.52
N LEU A 111 -3.60 -18.83 12.95
CA LEU A 111 -2.37 -19.45 12.43
C LEU A 111 -1.85 -20.53 13.36
N THR A 112 -1.29 -21.59 12.76
CA THR A 112 -0.57 -22.66 13.48
C THR A 112 0.74 -22.15 14.09
N ALA A 113 1.30 -22.86 15.07
CA ALA A 113 2.56 -22.48 15.74
C ALA A 113 3.74 -22.31 14.76
N VAL A 114 3.78 -23.11 13.69
CA VAL A 114 4.80 -23.01 12.65
C VAL A 114 4.63 -21.75 11.80
N GLU A 115 3.41 -21.38 11.48
CA GLU A 115 3.07 -20.21 10.66
C GLU A 115 3.33 -18.89 11.41
N LYS A 116 3.10 -18.86 12.71
CA LYS A 116 3.38 -17.69 13.57
C LYS A 116 4.84 -17.23 13.48
N ARG A 117 5.79 -18.17 13.37
CA ARG A 117 7.21 -17.85 13.27
C ARG A 117 7.58 -17.08 11.99
N PHE A 118 6.77 -17.21 10.92
CA PHE A 118 7.00 -16.53 9.65
C PHE A 118 6.34 -15.16 9.56
N LEU A 119 5.42 -14.85 10.46
CA LEU A 119 4.68 -13.58 10.44
C LEU A 119 5.58 -12.37 10.70
N PHE A 120 6.53 -12.49 11.65
CA PHE A 120 7.47 -11.40 11.95
C PHE A 120 8.35 -10.98 10.77
N PRO A 121 9.08 -11.92 10.12
CA PRO A 121 9.83 -11.55 8.94
C PRO A 121 8.93 -11.08 7.79
N ALA A 122 7.70 -11.60 7.67
CA ALA A 122 6.74 -11.15 6.67
C ALA A 122 6.35 -9.68 6.85
N ILE A 123 6.11 -9.21 8.09
CA ILE A 123 5.83 -7.78 8.40
C ILE A 123 7.01 -6.91 7.96
N GLY A 124 8.25 -7.33 8.24
CA GLY A 124 9.45 -6.59 7.84
C GLY A 124 9.60 -6.48 6.32
N VAL A 125 9.36 -7.59 5.62
CA VAL A 125 9.38 -7.62 4.14
C VAL A 125 8.25 -6.78 3.57
N SER A 126 7.04 -6.87 4.09
CA SER A 126 5.88 -6.06 3.72
C SER A 126 6.20 -4.58 3.85
N PHE A 127 6.66 -4.12 5.00
CA PHE A 127 7.04 -2.73 5.19
C PHE A 127 8.14 -2.27 4.21
N ALA A 128 9.15 -3.11 3.97
CA ALA A 128 10.19 -2.79 2.99
C ALA A 128 9.63 -2.67 1.56
N LEU A 129 8.76 -3.62 1.14
CA LEU A 129 8.11 -3.58 -0.17
C LEU A 129 7.22 -2.36 -0.32
N PHE A 130 6.44 -2.02 0.70
CA PHE A 130 5.62 -0.81 0.71
C PHE A 130 6.47 0.44 0.47
N LEU A 131 7.57 0.61 1.22
CA LEU A 131 8.48 1.74 1.05
C LEU A 131 9.15 1.76 -0.33
N ILE A 132 9.52 0.59 -0.86
CA ILE A 132 10.05 0.47 -2.23
C ILE A 132 8.99 0.91 -3.24
N GLY A 133 7.73 0.51 -3.07
CA GLY A 133 6.62 0.93 -3.92
C GLY A 133 6.40 2.43 -3.89
N VAL A 134 6.35 3.02 -2.69
CA VAL A 134 6.25 4.48 -2.49
C VAL A 134 7.41 5.21 -3.16
N ALA A 135 8.65 4.75 -2.94
CA ALA A 135 9.84 5.36 -3.52
C ALA A 135 9.89 5.22 -5.05
N CYS A 136 9.58 4.04 -5.58
CA CYS A 136 9.52 3.78 -7.02
C CYS A 136 8.49 4.69 -7.70
N CYS A 137 7.30 4.83 -7.10
CA CYS A 137 6.29 5.75 -7.60
C CYS A 137 6.77 7.19 -7.58
N TYR A 138 7.29 7.65 -6.44
CA TYR A 138 7.65 9.05 -6.21
C TYR A 138 8.83 9.50 -7.10
N TYR A 139 9.91 8.71 -7.19
CA TYR A 139 11.12 9.10 -7.92
C TYR A 139 11.08 8.79 -9.40
N TRP A 140 10.33 7.80 -9.81
CA TRP A 140 10.40 7.34 -11.21
C TRP A 140 9.08 7.52 -11.97
N LEU A 141 7.97 7.04 -11.43
CA LEU A 141 6.71 7.01 -12.16
C LEU A 141 6.01 8.37 -12.16
N LEU A 142 5.95 9.03 -11.00
CA LEU A 142 5.26 10.31 -10.83
C LEU A 142 5.82 11.43 -11.73
N PRO A 143 7.15 11.68 -11.80
CA PRO A 143 7.69 12.70 -12.70
C PRO A 143 7.36 12.43 -14.17
N LYS A 144 7.44 11.17 -14.59
CA LYS A 144 7.12 10.78 -15.97
C LYS A 144 5.65 10.96 -16.32
N THR A 145 4.77 10.63 -15.38
CA THR A 145 3.33 10.80 -15.56
C THR A 145 2.96 12.28 -15.63
N ILE A 146 3.53 13.12 -14.76
CA ILE A 146 3.33 14.58 -14.80
C ILE A 146 3.82 15.16 -16.12
N LEU A 147 5.04 14.77 -16.56
CA LEU A 147 5.63 15.23 -17.82
C LEU A 147 4.77 14.83 -19.02
N PHE A 148 4.24 13.62 -19.03
CA PHE A 148 3.34 13.16 -20.07
C PHE A 148 2.08 14.04 -20.17
N PHE A 149 1.37 14.26 -19.06
CA PHE A 149 0.17 15.12 -19.08
C PHE A 149 0.48 16.57 -19.46
N PHE A 150 1.66 17.05 -19.09
CA PHE A 150 2.12 18.38 -19.51
C PHE A 150 2.28 18.47 -21.03
N HIS A 151 3.01 17.53 -21.62
CA HIS A 151 3.20 17.50 -23.07
C HIS A 151 1.93 17.23 -23.85
N ASP A 152 1.08 16.33 -23.37
CA ASP A 152 -0.21 16.05 -23.98
C ASP A 152 -1.09 17.31 -24.06
N THR A 153 -1.19 18.05 -22.95
CA THR A 153 -1.93 19.31 -22.90
C THR A 153 -1.36 20.35 -23.87
N GLN A 154 -0.03 20.46 -23.96
CA GLN A 154 0.61 21.39 -24.90
C GLN A 154 0.40 20.98 -26.36
N SER A 155 0.40 19.68 -26.66
CA SER A 155 0.19 19.18 -28.02
C SER A 155 -1.17 19.55 -28.59
N LEU A 156 -2.15 19.75 -27.70
CA LEU A 156 -3.50 20.23 -28.04
C LEU A 156 -3.59 21.76 -28.12
N GLY A 157 -2.47 22.49 -27.92
CA GLY A 157 -2.41 23.95 -27.97
C GLY A 157 -2.93 24.61 -26.68
N TRP A 158 -3.10 23.87 -25.57
CA TRP A 158 -3.57 24.38 -24.29
C TRP A 158 -2.41 24.68 -23.34
N SER A 159 -2.61 25.63 -22.42
CA SER A 159 -1.67 25.91 -21.35
C SER A 159 -2.11 25.16 -20.09
N PRO A 160 -1.31 24.23 -19.55
CA PRO A 160 -1.67 23.50 -18.37
C PRO A 160 -1.73 24.44 -17.15
N MET A 161 -2.87 24.44 -16.46
CA MET A 161 -3.11 25.19 -15.23
C MET A 161 -3.64 24.22 -14.18
N TRP A 162 -2.77 23.73 -13.31
CA TRP A 162 -3.18 22.79 -12.27
C TRP A 162 -3.49 23.51 -10.95
N THR A 163 -4.58 23.08 -10.31
CA THR A 163 -4.90 23.56 -8.98
C THR A 163 -4.13 22.78 -7.92
N VAL A 164 -3.90 23.45 -6.78
CA VAL A 164 -3.25 22.83 -5.61
C VAL A 164 -4.00 21.55 -5.19
N GLN A 165 -5.33 21.62 -5.17
CA GLN A 165 -6.16 20.48 -4.77
C GLN A 165 -6.06 19.28 -5.73
N GLN A 166 -6.13 19.53 -7.04
CA GLN A 166 -6.00 18.47 -8.05
C GLN A 166 -4.62 17.81 -7.98
N TYR A 167 -3.56 18.61 -7.92
CA TYR A 167 -2.20 18.11 -7.87
C TYR A 167 -1.94 17.23 -6.65
N TYR A 168 -2.20 17.74 -5.43
CA TYR A 168 -1.92 16.95 -4.22
C TYR A 168 -2.83 15.74 -4.07
N SER A 169 -4.10 15.83 -4.48
CA SER A 169 -5.00 14.68 -4.50
C SER A 169 -4.51 13.60 -5.45
N PHE A 170 -4.00 14.00 -6.63
CA PHE A 170 -3.40 13.07 -7.59
C PHE A 170 -2.16 12.40 -6.99
N VAL A 171 -1.19 13.19 -6.56
CA VAL A 171 0.10 12.68 -6.06
C VAL A 171 -0.07 11.75 -4.87
N THR A 172 -0.86 12.15 -3.87
CA THR A 172 -1.03 11.35 -2.65
C THR A 172 -1.71 10.02 -2.90
N ARG A 173 -2.78 10.01 -3.70
CA ARG A 173 -3.48 8.76 -4.08
C ARG A 173 -2.58 7.86 -4.91
N PHE A 174 -1.85 8.44 -5.86
CA PHE A 174 -0.97 7.70 -6.76
C PHE A 174 0.17 7.03 -5.99
N VAL A 175 0.86 7.77 -5.12
CA VAL A 175 1.98 7.27 -4.31
C VAL A 175 1.52 6.23 -3.29
N LEU A 176 0.42 6.48 -2.57
CA LEU A 176 -0.11 5.51 -1.61
C LEU A 176 -0.64 4.26 -2.31
N GLY A 177 -1.38 4.43 -3.42
CA GLY A 177 -1.90 3.33 -4.21
C GLY A 177 -0.79 2.39 -4.69
N PHE A 178 0.33 2.97 -5.14
CA PHE A 178 1.51 2.21 -5.54
C PHE A 178 2.16 1.48 -4.35
N GLY A 179 2.30 2.15 -3.20
CA GLY A 179 2.78 1.51 -1.98
C GLY A 179 1.94 0.28 -1.61
N LEU A 180 0.61 0.42 -1.61
CA LEU A 180 -0.33 -0.68 -1.35
C LEU A 180 -0.28 -1.78 -2.43
N ALA A 181 -0.08 -1.42 -3.69
CA ALA A 181 0.06 -2.39 -4.77
C ALA A 181 1.28 -3.31 -4.59
N PHE A 182 2.35 -2.79 -4.00
CA PHE A 182 3.56 -3.56 -3.68
C PHE A 182 3.37 -4.54 -2.52
N GLU A 183 2.24 -4.49 -1.79
CA GLU A 183 1.85 -5.51 -0.83
C GLU A 183 1.31 -6.81 -1.48
N LEU A 184 0.89 -6.76 -2.73
CA LEU A 184 0.38 -7.94 -3.45
C LEU A 184 1.31 -9.16 -3.36
N PRO A 185 2.65 -9.05 -3.54
CA PRO A 185 3.55 -10.19 -3.40
C PRO A 185 3.50 -10.82 -2.02
N VAL A 186 3.44 -10.03 -0.96
CA VAL A 186 3.41 -10.55 0.41
C VAL A 186 2.12 -11.31 0.67
N VAL A 187 0.98 -10.74 0.26
CA VAL A 187 -0.33 -11.38 0.41
C VAL A 187 -0.38 -12.70 -0.36
N VAL A 188 0.03 -12.69 -1.64
CA VAL A 188 0.03 -13.89 -2.49
C VAL A 188 0.97 -14.97 -1.94
N LEU A 189 2.19 -14.62 -1.54
CA LEU A 189 3.15 -15.57 -0.99
C LEU A 189 2.72 -16.11 0.38
N ALA A 190 2.03 -15.32 1.20
CA ALA A 190 1.41 -15.78 2.43
C ALA A 190 0.34 -16.84 2.14
N LEU A 191 -0.56 -16.60 1.16
CA LEU A 191 -1.58 -17.58 0.75
C LEU A 191 -0.97 -18.88 0.21
N VAL A 192 0.13 -18.79 -0.56
CA VAL A 192 0.87 -19.98 -1.04
C VAL A 192 1.46 -20.75 0.14
N LYS A 193 2.03 -20.03 1.12
CA LYS A 193 2.67 -20.66 2.28
C LYS A 193 1.67 -21.34 3.21
N PHE A 194 0.47 -20.78 3.35
CA PHE A 194 -0.64 -21.37 4.10
C PHE A 194 -1.33 -22.53 3.34
N GLY A 195 -0.83 -22.88 2.15
CA GLY A 195 -1.42 -23.96 1.35
C GLY A 195 -2.76 -23.61 0.70
N LEU A 196 -3.21 -22.34 0.79
CA LEU A 196 -4.46 -21.87 0.21
C LEU A 196 -4.36 -21.65 -1.30
N MET A 197 -3.14 -21.42 -1.81
CA MET A 197 -2.84 -21.25 -3.23
C MET A 197 -1.66 -22.12 -3.66
N THR A 198 -1.79 -22.78 -4.82
CA THR A 198 -0.69 -23.53 -5.44
C THR A 198 -0.16 -22.80 -6.67
N TYR A 199 1.08 -23.10 -7.07
CA TYR A 199 1.65 -22.59 -8.32
C TYR A 199 0.74 -22.87 -9.52
N GLU A 200 0.22 -24.11 -9.61
CA GLU A 200 -0.65 -24.55 -10.71
C GLU A 200 -1.95 -23.74 -10.77
N PHE A 201 -2.54 -23.48 -9.60
CA PHE A 201 -3.74 -22.62 -9.50
C PHE A 201 -3.43 -21.20 -9.96
N MET A 202 -2.33 -20.59 -9.48
CA MET A 202 -1.92 -19.24 -9.88
C MET A 202 -1.62 -19.16 -11.37
N ALA A 203 -0.90 -20.14 -11.92
CA ALA A 203 -0.57 -20.18 -13.34
C ALA A 203 -1.82 -20.33 -14.23
N ARG A 204 -2.81 -21.12 -13.80
CA ARG A 204 -4.07 -21.31 -14.52
C ARG A 204 -5.00 -20.09 -14.41
N THR A 205 -4.96 -19.38 -13.30
CA THR A 205 -5.82 -18.21 -13.05
C THR A 205 -5.20 -16.88 -13.49
N ARG A 206 -4.05 -16.89 -14.17
CA ARG A 206 -3.38 -15.69 -14.70
C ARG A 206 -4.32 -14.69 -15.38
N PRO A 207 -5.17 -15.08 -16.36
CA PRO A 207 -6.01 -14.12 -17.05
C PRO A 207 -7.01 -13.44 -16.11
N TYR A 208 -7.55 -14.16 -15.15
CA TYR A 208 -8.46 -13.59 -14.14
C TYR A 208 -7.72 -12.67 -13.16
N ALA A 209 -6.50 -13.01 -12.77
CA ALA A 209 -5.68 -12.17 -11.91
C ALA A 209 -5.30 -10.86 -12.60
N ILE A 210 -4.96 -10.89 -13.90
CA ILE A 210 -4.68 -9.69 -14.69
C ILE A 210 -5.93 -8.79 -14.73
N VAL A 211 -7.09 -9.34 -15.02
CA VAL A 211 -8.36 -8.58 -15.02
C VAL A 211 -8.62 -7.95 -13.65
N LEU A 212 -8.42 -8.71 -12.55
CA LEU A 212 -8.57 -8.21 -11.19
C LEU A 212 -7.57 -7.08 -10.89
N ILE A 213 -6.32 -7.21 -11.33
CA ILE A 213 -5.29 -6.17 -11.20
C ILE A 213 -5.71 -4.88 -11.92
N PHE A 214 -6.25 -4.99 -13.14
CA PHE A 214 -6.76 -3.81 -13.87
C PHE A 214 -7.95 -3.16 -13.16
N ILE A 215 -8.85 -3.95 -12.58
CA ILE A 215 -9.97 -3.43 -11.77
C ILE A 215 -9.44 -2.72 -10.53
N LEU A 216 -8.49 -3.32 -9.79
CA LEU A 216 -7.88 -2.70 -8.62
C LEU A 216 -7.12 -1.43 -8.99
N ALA A 217 -6.35 -1.46 -10.09
CA ALA A 217 -5.66 -0.28 -10.60
C ALA A 217 -6.65 0.85 -10.96
N ALA A 218 -7.79 0.52 -11.56
CA ALA A 218 -8.83 1.51 -11.88
C ALA A 218 -9.48 2.12 -10.63
N ILE A 219 -9.65 1.35 -9.55
CA ILE A 219 -10.20 1.85 -8.27
C ILE A 219 -9.19 2.75 -7.55
N ILE A 220 -7.90 2.37 -7.60
CA ILE A 220 -6.82 3.09 -6.92
C ILE A 220 -6.39 4.33 -7.73
N SER A 221 -6.51 4.27 -9.07
CA SER A 221 -6.10 5.36 -9.96
C SER A 221 -6.82 6.67 -9.59
N PRO A 222 -6.07 7.75 -9.41
CA PRO A 222 -6.66 9.07 -9.13
C PRO A 222 -7.41 9.67 -10.30
N THR A 223 -7.15 9.20 -11.52
CA THR A 223 -7.71 9.71 -12.78
C THR A 223 -8.25 8.56 -13.63
N PRO A 224 -9.39 8.76 -14.34
CA PRO A 224 -10.00 7.73 -15.17
C PRO A 224 -9.39 7.67 -16.59
N ASP A 225 -8.08 7.82 -16.71
CA ASP A 225 -7.38 7.77 -17.99
C ASP A 225 -6.63 6.45 -18.20
N ILE A 226 -6.51 6.04 -19.46
CA ILE A 226 -5.88 4.77 -19.84
C ILE A 226 -4.39 4.75 -19.50
N LEU A 227 -3.69 5.88 -19.59
CA LEU A 227 -2.26 5.93 -19.36
C LEU A 227 -1.94 5.67 -17.89
N THR A 228 -2.61 6.38 -16.97
CA THR A 228 -2.44 6.18 -15.52
C THR A 228 -2.85 4.76 -15.13
N LEU A 229 -3.91 4.24 -15.75
CA LEU A 229 -4.35 2.85 -15.53
C LEU A 229 -3.25 1.85 -15.93
N ILE A 230 -2.67 1.98 -17.13
CA ILE A 230 -1.58 1.12 -17.58
C ILE A 230 -0.33 1.31 -16.73
N ALA A 231 0.02 2.54 -16.40
CA ALA A 231 1.17 2.86 -15.55
C ALA A 231 1.08 2.22 -14.16
N MET A 232 -0.13 2.08 -13.61
CA MET A 232 -0.37 1.38 -12.33
C MET A 232 -0.45 -0.13 -12.51
N SER A 233 -1.19 -0.63 -13.50
CA SER A 233 -1.42 -2.06 -13.67
C SER A 233 -0.17 -2.84 -14.11
N LEU A 234 0.69 -2.25 -14.95
CA LEU A 234 1.86 -2.94 -15.47
C LEU A 234 2.85 -3.41 -14.39
N PRO A 235 3.29 -2.57 -13.43
CA PRO A 235 4.11 -3.03 -12.32
C PRO A 235 3.40 -4.07 -11.43
N MET A 236 2.08 -3.92 -11.21
CA MET A 236 1.30 -4.90 -10.44
C MET A 236 1.29 -6.27 -11.14
N CYS A 237 1.13 -6.30 -12.46
CA CYS A 237 1.23 -7.54 -13.25
C CYS A 237 2.62 -8.17 -13.16
N LEU A 238 3.68 -7.36 -13.24
CA LEU A 238 5.07 -7.84 -13.08
C LEU A 238 5.31 -8.42 -11.68
N LEU A 239 4.79 -7.77 -10.64
CA LEU A 239 4.86 -8.28 -9.27
C LEU A 239 4.11 -9.61 -9.12
N TYR A 240 2.90 -9.73 -9.68
CA TYR A 240 2.13 -10.97 -9.67
C TYR A 240 2.88 -12.10 -10.40
N GLU A 241 3.43 -11.83 -11.57
CA GLU A 241 4.24 -12.81 -12.32
C GLU A 241 5.47 -13.25 -11.51
N SER A 242 6.14 -12.31 -10.83
CA SER A 242 7.25 -12.63 -9.91
C SER A 242 6.81 -13.57 -8.78
N CYS A 243 5.59 -13.39 -8.26
CA CYS A 243 5.03 -14.29 -7.23
C CYS A 243 4.83 -15.71 -7.75
N ILE A 244 4.38 -15.87 -9.01
CA ILE A 244 4.24 -17.20 -9.64
C ILE A 244 5.59 -17.90 -9.71
N TRP A 245 6.65 -17.20 -10.11
CA TRP A 245 8.02 -17.75 -10.15
C TRP A 245 8.51 -18.15 -8.76
N ILE A 246 8.31 -17.29 -7.76
CA ILE A 246 8.70 -17.58 -6.36
C ILE A 246 7.93 -18.81 -5.83
N ALA A 247 6.61 -18.88 -6.06
CA ALA A 247 5.78 -20.02 -5.68
C ALA A 247 6.28 -21.33 -6.29
N TRP A 248 6.63 -21.32 -7.57
CA TRP A 248 7.20 -22.46 -8.26
C TRP A 248 8.53 -22.94 -7.64
N PHE A 249 9.44 -22.02 -7.33
CA PHE A 249 10.69 -22.35 -6.65
C PHE A 249 10.45 -22.93 -5.25
N MET A 250 9.51 -22.35 -4.49
CA MET A 250 9.17 -22.81 -3.15
C MET A 250 8.61 -24.24 -3.19
N GLN A 251 7.67 -24.53 -4.09
CA GLN A 251 7.09 -25.88 -4.21
C GLN A 251 8.10 -26.92 -4.67
N ARG A 252 8.98 -26.60 -5.61
CA ARG A 252 10.08 -27.49 -6.00
C ARG A 252 11.04 -27.82 -4.84
N LYS A 253 11.34 -26.81 -3.99
CA LYS A 253 12.19 -27.03 -2.82
C LYS A 253 11.52 -27.94 -1.79
N MET A 254 10.22 -27.76 -1.56
CA MET A 254 9.44 -28.60 -0.64
C MET A 254 9.33 -30.05 -1.17
N ALA A 255 9.06 -30.25 -2.46
CA ALA A 255 9.00 -31.59 -3.08
C ALA A 255 10.35 -32.33 -3.00
N ARG A 256 11.47 -31.64 -3.17
CA ARG A 256 12.80 -32.24 -3.00
C ARG A 256 13.09 -32.61 -1.55
N ALA A 257 12.70 -31.81 -0.57
CA ALA A 257 12.86 -32.09 0.85
C ALA A 257 11.98 -33.24 1.36
N ALA A 258 10.85 -33.50 0.69
CA ALA A 258 9.99 -34.66 1.01
C ALA A 258 10.45 -35.98 0.35
N ALA A 259 11.35 -35.89 -0.65
CA ALA A 259 11.89 -37.08 -1.36
C ALA A 259 13.25 -37.56 -0.79
N THR A 260 13.83 -36.79 0.15
CA THR A 260 15.04 -37.17 0.93
C THR A 260 14.68 -37.59 2.33
#